data_a0e23c21370c08ac703d95e2e6862eaa
#
_entry.id   a0e23c21370c08ac703d95e2e6862eaa
#
_cell.length_a   1.000
_cell.length_b   1.000
_cell.length_c   1.000
_cell.angle_alpha   90.00
_cell.angle_beta   90.00
_cell.angle_gamma   90.00
#
_symmetry.space_group_name_H-M   'P 1'
#
loop_
_entity.id
_entity.type
_entity.pdbx_description
1 polymer ?
#
loop_
_entity_poly.entity_id
_entity_poly.type
_entity_poly.pdbx_seq_one_letter_code
_entity_poly.pdbx_strand_id
1 'polypeptide(L)'
;MSDPFQPAERIEGASLKALKIFAETGYPFVVSTKGNVIADERYIDVIKDCNVVLQVSAACSLYNKIEKGAPTFDERVSTIKKVAPYVPRVIVRIQPYMIEAHREIMQSLSKMKEAGAYGVIVEGMKFAKPFSGMVKIAGDYCYKSQELKPRYEEIRERAHELGLAFFCGENRLRTMGDDMCCCGIVGLNGFKGTNFNLEHLYNGDVQKPTGKMQEAGSARCFSAIFQTTVGNDMLKKNSFADVMSSKNLFRMYKTAVLGIGESKGDCREHENKEIERTWERIKAKMQGKL
;
A
#
# COMPACT_ATOMS: atom_id res chain seq x y z
N MET A 1 10.61 7.32 1.65
CA MET A 1 9.89 6.30 0.86
C MET A 1 10.10 6.65 -0.61
N SER A 2 10.62 5.75 -1.42
CA SER A 2 10.85 5.97 -2.86
C SER A 2 9.79 5.26 -3.69
N ASP A 3 9.51 5.76 -4.89
CA ASP A 3 8.60 5.12 -5.83
C ASP A 3 9.27 3.85 -6.39
N PRO A 4 8.64 2.67 -6.33
CA PRO A 4 9.24 1.42 -6.81
C PRO A 4 9.40 1.38 -8.34
N PHE A 5 8.67 2.20 -9.10
CA PHE A 5 8.70 2.23 -10.56
C PHE A 5 9.22 3.57 -11.11
N GLN A 6 10.15 4.18 -10.39
CA GLN A 6 10.89 5.34 -10.88
C GLN A 6 11.80 4.97 -12.07
N PRO A 7 12.30 5.94 -12.86
CA PRO A 7 13.09 5.65 -14.07
C PRO A 7 14.31 4.75 -13.86
N ALA A 8 14.97 4.84 -12.69
CA ALA A 8 16.09 3.98 -12.33
C ALA A 8 15.76 2.48 -12.35
N GLU A 9 14.49 2.13 -12.11
CA GLU A 9 14.03 0.74 -12.10
C GLU A 9 14.21 0.05 -13.48
N ARG A 10 14.21 0.81 -14.59
CA ARG A 10 14.51 0.26 -15.92
C ARG A 10 15.90 -0.36 -16.00
N ILE A 11 16.84 0.15 -15.21
CA ILE A 11 18.24 -0.30 -15.16
C ILE A 11 18.41 -1.34 -14.05
N GLU A 12 17.96 -1.03 -12.84
CA GLU A 12 18.21 -1.83 -11.63
C GLU A 12 17.35 -3.11 -11.58
N GLY A 13 16.10 -3.05 -12.03
CA GLY A 13 15.17 -4.18 -12.02
C GLY A 13 14.85 -4.71 -10.62
N ALA A 14 15.01 -3.90 -9.58
CA ALA A 14 14.78 -4.32 -8.20
C ALA A 14 13.31 -4.64 -7.93
N SER A 15 12.41 -3.81 -8.42
CA SER A 15 10.96 -4.03 -8.29
C SER A 15 10.51 -5.22 -9.14
N LEU A 16 11.11 -5.43 -10.32
CA LEU A 16 10.84 -6.61 -11.13
C LEU A 16 11.23 -7.91 -10.40
N LYS A 17 12.37 -7.93 -9.73
CA LYS A 17 12.79 -9.08 -8.90
C LYS A 17 11.80 -9.33 -7.77
N ALA A 18 11.35 -8.27 -7.09
CA ALA A 18 10.34 -8.38 -6.04
C ALA A 18 9.00 -8.90 -6.56
N LEU A 19 8.52 -8.38 -7.71
CA LEU A 19 7.29 -8.87 -8.34
C LEU A 19 7.36 -10.37 -8.67
N LYS A 20 8.49 -10.86 -9.17
CA LYS A 20 8.68 -12.30 -9.43
C LYS A 20 8.52 -13.15 -8.17
N ILE A 21 9.04 -12.67 -7.03
CA ILE A 21 8.86 -13.35 -5.74
C ILE A 21 7.38 -13.32 -5.32
N PHE A 22 6.69 -12.20 -5.50
CA PHE A 22 5.26 -12.11 -5.18
C PHE A 22 4.41 -13.00 -6.10
N ALA A 23 4.72 -13.08 -7.39
CA ALA A 23 4.05 -13.99 -8.31
C ALA A 23 4.30 -15.46 -7.91
N GLU A 24 5.54 -15.82 -7.59
CA GLU A 24 5.93 -17.17 -7.17
C GLU A 24 5.28 -17.58 -5.85
N THR A 25 5.18 -16.66 -4.89
CA THR A 25 4.65 -16.96 -3.55
C THR A 25 3.13 -16.77 -3.44
N GLY A 26 2.50 -16.05 -4.39
CA GLY A 26 1.09 -15.67 -4.30
C GLY A 26 0.78 -14.69 -3.15
N TYR A 27 1.80 -14.07 -2.53
CA TYR A 27 1.59 -13.17 -1.39
C TYR A 27 0.83 -11.91 -1.83
N PRO A 28 -0.31 -11.57 -1.17
CA PRO A 28 -1.08 -10.40 -1.51
C PRO A 28 -0.37 -9.13 -1.10
N PHE A 29 -0.35 -8.13 -1.97
CA PHE A 29 0.29 -6.84 -1.67
C PHE A 29 -0.38 -5.66 -2.35
N VAL A 30 -0.10 -4.48 -1.83
CA VAL A 30 -0.48 -3.20 -2.43
C VAL A 30 0.79 -2.49 -2.84
N VAL A 31 0.82 -1.99 -4.06
CA VAL A 31 1.94 -1.18 -4.55
C VAL A 31 1.44 0.16 -5.08
N SER A 32 2.14 1.23 -4.73
CA SER A 32 1.78 2.60 -5.14
C SER A 32 2.89 3.20 -5.98
N THR A 33 2.55 3.88 -7.06
CA THR A 33 3.51 4.54 -7.95
C THR A 33 2.95 5.81 -8.60
N LYS A 34 3.84 6.69 -9.00
CA LYS A 34 3.62 7.76 -9.99
C LYS A 34 4.28 7.42 -11.33
N GLY A 35 5.14 6.40 -11.34
CA GLY A 35 5.93 5.99 -12.50
C GLY A 35 5.11 5.22 -13.53
N ASN A 36 5.59 5.24 -14.77
CA ASN A 36 5.00 4.52 -15.89
C ASN A 36 5.74 3.21 -16.24
N VAL A 37 6.85 2.92 -15.54
CA VAL A 37 7.68 1.72 -15.77
C VAL A 37 6.89 0.43 -15.58
N ILE A 38 5.91 0.43 -14.67
CA ILE A 38 5.04 -0.73 -14.43
C ILE A 38 4.25 -1.17 -15.68
N ALA A 39 4.06 -0.26 -16.64
CA ALA A 39 3.36 -0.53 -17.90
C ALA A 39 4.28 -1.01 -19.04
N ASP A 40 5.57 -1.22 -18.78
CA ASP A 40 6.48 -1.88 -19.72
C ASP A 40 6.16 -3.39 -19.74
N GLU A 41 6.21 -4.04 -20.90
CA GLU A 41 5.78 -5.44 -21.12
C GLU A 41 6.38 -6.41 -20.09
N ARG A 42 7.68 -6.29 -19.82
CA ARG A 42 8.38 -7.15 -18.84
C ARG A 42 7.81 -7.10 -17.43
N TYR A 43 7.13 -6.01 -17.03
CA TYR A 43 6.45 -5.90 -15.73
C TYR A 43 5.03 -6.43 -15.82
N ILE A 44 4.33 -6.19 -16.93
CA ILE A 44 3.00 -6.72 -17.20
C ILE A 44 3.04 -8.24 -17.18
N ASP A 45 4.05 -8.85 -17.81
CA ASP A 45 4.22 -10.30 -17.87
C ASP A 45 4.37 -10.96 -16.48
N VAL A 46 4.82 -10.21 -15.51
CA VAL A 46 4.98 -10.72 -14.13
C VAL A 46 3.79 -10.33 -13.25
N ILE A 47 3.32 -9.08 -13.33
CA ILE A 47 2.28 -8.58 -12.42
C ILE A 47 0.93 -9.24 -12.64
N LYS A 48 0.65 -9.74 -13.84
CA LYS A 48 -0.58 -10.49 -14.16
C LYS A 48 -0.75 -11.76 -13.30
N ASP A 49 0.36 -12.32 -12.82
CA ASP A 49 0.38 -13.52 -11.96
C ASP A 49 0.43 -13.16 -10.45
N CYS A 50 0.39 -11.85 -10.13
CA CYS A 50 0.44 -11.37 -8.76
C CYS A 50 -0.96 -11.11 -8.18
N ASN A 51 -1.13 -11.39 -6.88
CA ASN A 51 -2.29 -10.92 -6.13
C ASN A 51 -2.05 -9.48 -5.64
N VAL A 52 -2.32 -8.50 -6.49
CA VAL A 52 -1.92 -7.12 -6.27
C VAL A 52 -3.07 -6.13 -6.39
N VAL A 53 -3.09 -5.11 -5.53
CA VAL A 53 -3.79 -3.86 -5.79
C VAL A 53 -2.76 -2.82 -6.22
N LEU A 54 -2.85 -2.39 -7.47
CA LEU A 54 -2.01 -1.33 -7.99
C LEU A 54 -2.65 0.03 -7.70
N GLN A 55 -1.90 0.90 -7.05
CA GLN A 55 -2.31 2.28 -6.81
C GLN A 55 -1.48 3.21 -7.69
N VAL A 56 -2.13 3.95 -8.59
CA VAL A 56 -1.48 4.95 -9.44
C VAL A 56 -1.86 6.34 -8.95
N SER A 57 -0.87 7.15 -8.57
CA SER A 57 -1.11 8.54 -8.17
C SER A 57 -1.36 9.40 -9.40
N ALA A 58 -2.61 9.82 -9.62
CA ALA A 58 -3.01 10.65 -10.76
C ALA A 58 -4.20 11.53 -10.36
N ALA A 59 -3.95 12.78 -9.94
CA ALA A 59 -5.01 13.69 -9.52
C ALA A 59 -5.67 14.39 -10.71
N CYS A 60 -4.94 15.26 -11.40
CA CYS A 60 -5.35 15.98 -12.62
C CYS A 60 -4.14 16.60 -13.31
N SER A 61 -4.37 17.21 -14.49
CA SER A 61 -3.30 17.81 -15.31
C SER A 61 -2.61 19.01 -14.67
N LEU A 62 -3.25 19.72 -13.72
CA LEU A 62 -2.61 20.83 -13.00
C LEU A 62 -1.35 20.38 -12.24
N TYR A 63 -1.31 19.11 -11.81
CA TYR A 63 -0.17 18.56 -11.08
C TYR A 63 1.09 18.43 -11.94
N ASN A 64 0.96 18.42 -13.27
CA ASN A 64 2.11 18.40 -14.17
C ASN A 64 3.05 19.59 -13.95
N LYS A 65 2.52 20.72 -13.47
CA LYS A 65 3.30 21.93 -13.18
C LYS A 65 4.12 21.86 -11.90
N ILE A 66 3.66 21.09 -10.93
CA ILE A 66 4.28 20.98 -9.60
C ILE A 66 5.06 19.68 -9.40
N GLU A 67 4.67 18.61 -10.06
CA GLU A 67 5.34 17.28 -9.99
C GLU A 67 6.36 17.12 -11.13
N LYS A 68 7.33 18.04 -11.20
CA LYS A 68 8.37 18.03 -12.24
C LYS A 68 9.19 16.72 -12.16
N GLY A 69 9.44 16.12 -13.32
CA GLY A 69 10.21 14.88 -13.45
C GLY A 69 9.39 13.60 -13.22
N ALA A 70 8.14 13.70 -12.84
CA ALA A 70 7.20 12.58 -12.85
C ALA A 70 6.41 12.55 -14.18
N PRO A 71 5.89 11.39 -14.61
CA PRO A 71 5.00 11.30 -15.76
C PRO A 71 3.79 12.25 -15.62
N THR A 72 3.35 12.80 -16.74
CA THR A 72 2.17 13.67 -16.80
C THR A 72 0.89 12.91 -16.39
N PHE A 73 -0.17 13.66 -16.11
CA PHE A 73 -1.47 13.05 -15.80
C PHE A 73 -1.94 12.09 -16.92
N ASP A 74 -1.83 12.51 -18.19
CA ASP A 74 -2.28 11.68 -19.31
C ASP A 74 -1.38 10.43 -19.50
N GLU A 75 -0.09 10.52 -19.24
CA GLU A 75 0.80 9.35 -19.23
C GLU A 75 0.44 8.38 -18.10
N ARG A 76 0.06 8.88 -16.92
CA ARG A 76 -0.40 8.03 -15.80
C ARG A 76 -1.76 7.39 -16.10
N VAL A 77 -2.68 8.10 -16.75
CA VAL A 77 -3.94 7.55 -17.25
C VAL A 77 -3.68 6.45 -18.29
N SER A 78 -2.73 6.68 -19.20
CA SER A 78 -2.28 5.64 -20.15
C SER A 78 -1.68 4.42 -19.44
N THR A 79 -0.91 4.64 -18.37
CA THR A 79 -0.37 3.55 -17.52
C THR A 79 -1.51 2.73 -16.91
N ILE A 80 -2.52 3.39 -16.33
CA ILE A 80 -3.71 2.70 -15.79
C ILE A 80 -4.36 1.85 -16.87
N LYS A 81 -4.62 2.42 -18.05
CA LYS A 81 -5.28 1.73 -19.16
C LYS A 81 -4.52 0.48 -19.62
N LYS A 82 -3.19 0.55 -19.63
CA LYS A 82 -2.34 -0.58 -20.02
C LYS A 82 -2.33 -1.70 -18.98
N VAL A 83 -2.35 -1.37 -17.69
CA VAL A 83 -2.16 -2.36 -16.62
C VAL A 83 -3.48 -2.90 -16.06
N ALA A 84 -4.56 -2.13 -16.11
CA ALA A 84 -5.85 -2.51 -15.54
C ALA A 84 -6.39 -3.88 -16.00
N PRO A 85 -6.21 -4.33 -17.26
CA PRO A 85 -6.67 -5.65 -17.68
C PRO A 85 -5.93 -6.82 -17.03
N TYR A 86 -4.77 -6.60 -16.42
CA TYR A 86 -3.85 -7.64 -15.95
C TYR A 86 -3.77 -7.76 -14.43
N VAL A 87 -4.41 -6.86 -13.69
CA VAL A 87 -4.37 -6.87 -12.23
C VAL A 87 -5.78 -6.94 -11.66
N PRO A 88 -5.97 -7.56 -10.48
CA PRO A 88 -7.29 -7.66 -9.86
C PRO A 88 -7.96 -6.30 -9.67
N ARG A 89 -7.17 -5.24 -9.41
CA ARG A 89 -7.71 -3.91 -9.14
C ARG A 89 -6.67 -2.81 -9.32
N VAL A 90 -7.06 -1.74 -10.02
CA VAL A 90 -6.32 -0.48 -10.06
C VAL A 90 -7.09 0.58 -9.30
N ILE A 91 -6.43 1.26 -8.37
CA ILE A 91 -6.97 2.37 -7.59
C ILE A 91 -6.21 3.64 -7.95
N VAL A 92 -6.90 4.70 -8.28
CA VAL A 92 -6.27 6.00 -8.50
C VAL A 92 -6.12 6.74 -7.19
N ARG A 93 -4.90 7.16 -6.87
CA ARG A 93 -4.63 7.99 -5.68
C ARG A 93 -4.67 9.47 -6.07
N ILE A 94 -5.66 10.17 -5.55
CA ILE A 94 -5.74 11.63 -5.54
C ILE A 94 -5.03 12.12 -4.27
N GLN A 95 -3.70 12.00 -4.30
CA GLN A 95 -2.81 12.35 -3.19
C GLN A 95 -1.51 12.94 -3.72
N PRO A 96 -1.21 14.18 -3.31
CA PRO A 96 -1.99 15.01 -2.39
C PRO A 96 -3.24 15.60 -3.05
N TYR A 97 -4.37 15.63 -2.35
CA TYR A 97 -5.53 16.42 -2.76
C TYR A 97 -5.32 17.88 -2.34
N MET A 98 -5.47 18.81 -3.30
CA MET A 98 -5.45 20.25 -3.06
C MET A 98 -6.83 20.83 -3.39
N ILE A 99 -7.35 21.67 -2.50
CA ILE A 99 -8.67 22.28 -2.63
C ILE A 99 -8.74 23.12 -3.93
N GLU A 100 -7.65 23.78 -4.29
CA GLU A 100 -7.52 24.63 -5.47
C GLU A 100 -7.64 23.84 -6.80
N ALA A 101 -7.38 22.53 -6.76
CA ALA A 101 -7.48 21.65 -7.92
C ALA A 101 -8.81 20.88 -7.99
N HIS A 102 -9.74 21.13 -7.08
CA HIS A 102 -10.97 20.35 -6.92
C HIS A 102 -11.76 20.20 -8.22
N ARG A 103 -11.99 21.32 -8.94
CA ARG A 103 -12.76 21.33 -10.19
C ARG A 103 -12.13 20.44 -11.28
N GLU A 104 -10.84 20.52 -11.45
CA GLU A 104 -10.09 19.75 -12.44
C GLU A 104 -10.02 18.27 -12.05
N ILE A 105 -9.96 17.98 -10.75
CA ILE A 105 -10.04 16.60 -10.23
C ILE A 105 -11.41 16.01 -10.56
N MET A 106 -12.50 16.73 -10.31
CA MET A 106 -13.86 16.30 -10.65
C MET A 106 -14.01 15.98 -12.15
N GLN A 107 -13.44 16.81 -13.03
CA GLN A 107 -13.43 16.58 -14.47
C GLN A 107 -12.57 15.39 -14.89
N SER A 108 -11.55 15.05 -14.10
CA SER A 108 -10.62 13.98 -14.41
C SER A 108 -11.15 12.57 -14.06
N LEU A 109 -12.19 12.47 -13.22
CA LEU A 109 -12.71 11.19 -12.76
C LEU A 109 -13.23 10.29 -13.90
N SER A 110 -13.85 10.87 -14.94
CA SER A 110 -14.30 10.09 -16.11
C SER A 110 -13.15 9.45 -16.86
N LYS A 111 -12.04 10.18 -17.08
CA LYS A 111 -10.84 9.63 -17.71
C LYS A 111 -10.23 8.47 -16.90
N MET A 112 -10.27 8.56 -15.57
CA MET A 112 -9.79 7.50 -14.69
C MET A 112 -10.66 6.24 -14.83
N LYS A 113 -12.00 6.41 -14.88
CA LYS A 113 -12.93 5.30 -15.12
C LYS A 113 -12.73 4.65 -16.47
N GLU A 114 -12.65 5.47 -17.52
CA GLU A 114 -12.43 5.00 -18.91
C GLU A 114 -11.09 4.25 -19.07
N ALA A 115 -10.09 4.59 -18.26
CA ALA A 115 -8.82 3.88 -18.21
C ALA A 115 -8.89 2.54 -17.45
N GLY A 116 -10.01 2.20 -16.83
CA GLY A 116 -10.19 0.94 -16.12
C GLY A 116 -9.91 0.98 -14.62
N ALA A 117 -9.88 2.18 -14.02
CA ALA A 117 -9.79 2.27 -12.57
C ALA A 117 -11.03 1.66 -11.89
N TYR A 118 -10.81 0.93 -10.81
CA TYR A 118 -11.86 0.40 -9.95
C TYR A 118 -12.42 1.49 -9.01
N GLY A 119 -11.56 2.36 -8.53
CA GLY A 119 -11.96 3.40 -7.59
C GLY A 119 -10.86 4.43 -7.36
N VAL A 120 -11.16 5.38 -6.52
CA VAL A 120 -10.26 6.48 -6.15
C VAL A 120 -10.01 6.51 -4.65
N ILE A 121 -8.80 6.91 -4.25
CA ILE A 121 -8.45 7.25 -2.86
C ILE A 121 -8.15 8.74 -2.79
N VAL A 122 -8.77 9.46 -1.86
CA VAL A 122 -8.53 10.89 -1.66
C VAL A 122 -7.89 11.14 -0.30
N GLU A 123 -6.74 11.85 -0.30
CA GLU A 123 -6.05 12.28 0.92
C GLU A 123 -5.52 13.70 0.76
N GLY A 124 -5.84 14.57 1.73
CA GLY A 124 -5.49 15.98 1.72
C GLY A 124 -3.98 16.22 1.72
N MET A 125 -3.58 17.35 1.13
CA MET A 125 -2.20 17.83 1.15
C MET A 125 -1.72 18.08 2.58
N LYS A 126 -0.48 17.70 2.85
CA LYS A 126 0.25 18.02 4.07
C LYS A 126 1.30 19.08 3.75
N PHE A 127 1.33 20.14 4.51
CA PHE A 127 2.20 21.28 4.28
C PHE A 127 3.25 21.39 5.40
N ALA A 128 4.48 21.71 5.03
CA ALA A 128 5.56 21.95 5.99
C ALA A 128 5.42 23.31 6.70
N LYS A 129 4.72 24.26 6.08
CA LYS A 129 4.48 25.61 6.61
C LYS A 129 2.98 25.91 6.68
N PRO A 130 2.52 26.68 7.67
CA PRO A 130 1.12 27.02 7.79
C PRO A 130 0.69 28.05 6.71
N PHE A 131 -0.52 27.86 6.22
CA PHE A 131 -1.30 28.91 5.55
C PHE A 131 -2.47 29.29 6.46
N SER A 132 -3.12 30.43 6.17
CA SER A 132 -4.29 30.86 6.92
C SER A 132 -5.37 29.76 6.94
N GLY A 133 -5.93 29.50 8.09
CA GLY A 133 -7.01 28.54 8.24
C GLY A 133 -6.61 27.08 8.43
N MET A 134 -5.32 26.72 8.36
CA MET A 134 -4.89 25.34 8.57
C MET A 134 -4.84 24.92 10.03
N VAL A 135 -4.88 23.59 10.23
CA VAL A 135 -4.68 22.95 11.54
C VAL A 135 -3.40 22.12 11.54
N LYS A 136 -2.72 22.05 12.68
CA LYS A 136 -1.52 21.21 12.84
C LYS A 136 -1.91 19.83 13.34
N ILE A 137 -1.53 18.78 12.60
CA ILE A 137 -1.84 17.39 12.93
C ILE A 137 -0.59 16.54 12.73
N ALA A 138 -0.17 15.85 13.77
CA ALA A 138 1.01 14.97 13.77
C ALA A 138 2.28 15.62 13.18
N GLY A 139 2.45 16.94 13.40
CA GLY A 139 3.61 17.68 12.92
C GLY A 139 3.40 18.44 11.62
N ASP A 140 2.45 18.03 10.78
CA ASP A 140 2.12 18.65 9.50
C ASP A 140 0.97 19.64 9.62
N TYR A 141 0.93 20.63 8.72
CA TYR A 141 -0.22 21.51 8.57
C TYR A 141 -1.15 20.95 7.51
N CYS A 142 -2.45 20.89 7.83
CA CYS A 142 -3.48 20.26 7.00
C CYS A 142 -4.69 21.18 6.87
N TYR A 143 -5.46 21.00 5.79
CA TYR A 143 -6.79 21.61 5.68
C TYR A 143 -7.69 21.14 6.85
N LYS A 144 -8.61 21.98 7.28
CA LYS A 144 -9.62 21.59 8.26
C LYS A 144 -10.57 20.53 7.71
N SER A 145 -11.04 19.62 8.56
CA SER A 145 -12.01 18.61 8.15
C SER A 145 -13.31 19.22 7.61
N GLN A 146 -13.73 20.37 8.17
CA GLN A 146 -14.90 21.12 7.72
C GLN A 146 -14.76 21.64 6.28
N GLU A 147 -13.54 21.94 5.82
CA GLU A 147 -13.28 22.38 4.45
C GLU A 147 -13.14 21.22 3.47
N LEU A 148 -12.62 20.07 3.93
CA LEU A 148 -12.46 18.88 3.11
C LEU A 148 -13.77 18.12 2.91
N LYS A 149 -14.59 18.03 3.98
CA LYS A 149 -15.79 17.17 4.00
C LYS A 149 -16.73 17.42 2.82
N PRO A 150 -17.23 18.66 2.55
CA PRO A 150 -18.15 18.87 1.45
C PRO A 150 -17.54 18.53 0.09
N ARG A 151 -16.26 18.81 -0.11
CA ARG A 151 -15.55 18.48 -1.36
C ARG A 151 -15.35 16.98 -1.55
N TYR A 152 -15.13 16.26 -0.47
CA TYR A 152 -15.03 14.79 -0.52
C TYR A 152 -16.39 14.16 -0.78
N GLU A 153 -17.47 14.76 -0.28
CA GLU A 153 -18.84 14.35 -0.63
C GLU A 153 -19.09 14.50 -2.13
N GLU A 154 -18.75 15.65 -2.72
CA GLU A 154 -18.88 15.89 -4.17
C GLU A 154 -18.05 14.89 -5.00
N ILE A 155 -16.79 14.62 -4.60
CA ILE A 155 -15.95 13.61 -5.29
C ILE A 155 -16.56 12.22 -5.16
N ARG A 156 -17.06 11.85 -3.98
CA ARG A 156 -17.70 10.56 -3.73
C ARG A 156 -18.93 10.36 -4.59
N GLU A 157 -19.83 11.33 -4.60
CA GLU A 157 -21.05 11.31 -5.43
C GLU A 157 -20.69 11.14 -6.91
N ARG A 158 -19.77 11.97 -7.39
CA ARG A 158 -19.32 11.87 -8.79
C ARG A 158 -18.62 10.55 -9.11
N ALA A 159 -17.82 10.02 -8.19
CA ALA A 159 -17.20 8.72 -8.35
C ALA A 159 -18.27 7.61 -8.48
N HIS A 160 -19.28 7.62 -7.62
CA HIS A 160 -20.37 6.65 -7.65
C HIS A 160 -21.21 6.76 -8.94
N GLU A 161 -21.53 7.97 -9.41
CA GLU A 161 -22.20 8.19 -10.70
C GLU A 161 -21.43 7.55 -11.87
N LEU A 162 -20.11 7.54 -11.81
CA LEU A 162 -19.24 6.93 -12.80
C LEU A 162 -19.00 5.42 -12.55
N GLY A 163 -19.55 4.86 -11.47
CA GLY A 163 -19.29 3.48 -11.06
C GLY A 163 -17.86 3.24 -10.57
N LEU A 164 -17.23 4.25 -9.95
CA LEU A 164 -15.97 4.15 -9.21
C LEU A 164 -16.25 4.00 -7.72
N ALA A 165 -15.52 3.13 -7.04
CA ALA A 165 -15.50 3.09 -5.59
C ALA A 165 -14.75 4.32 -5.04
N PHE A 166 -15.18 4.82 -3.87
CA PHE A 166 -14.55 5.93 -3.19
C PHE A 166 -13.92 5.49 -1.88
N PHE A 167 -12.62 5.70 -1.72
CA PHE A 167 -11.90 5.43 -0.48
C PHE A 167 -11.31 6.72 0.10
N CYS A 168 -11.38 6.86 1.41
CA CYS A 168 -10.86 8.04 2.09
C CYS A 168 -9.51 7.73 2.76
N GLY A 169 -8.44 8.37 2.27
CA GLY A 169 -7.09 8.32 2.85
C GLY A 169 -6.94 9.22 4.10
N GLU A 170 -7.81 10.21 4.25
CA GLU A 170 -7.80 11.12 5.38
C GLU A 170 -8.37 10.44 6.62
N ASN A 171 -7.53 10.21 7.63
CA ASN A 171 -7.93 9.49 8.85
C ASN A 171 -9.13 10.12 9.57
N ARG A 172 -9.24 11.45 9.57
CA ARG A 172 -10.31 12.20 10.22
C ARG A 172 -11.68 12.09 9.52
N LEU A 173 -11.66 11.66 8.26
CA LEU A 173 -12.82 11.51 7.40
C LEU A 173 -12.95 10.08 6.86
N ARG A 174 -12.33 9.12 7.52
CA ARG A 174 -12.27 7.72 7.07
C ARG A 174 -13.64 7.12 6.80
N THR A 175 -14.62 7.46 7.61
CA THR A 175 -16.01 6.98 7.49
C THR A 175 -16.75 7.50 6.26
N MET A 176 -16.17 8.45 5.52
CA MET A 176 -16.73 8.89 4.25
C MET A 176 -16.45 7.93 3.09
N GLY A 177 -15.46 7.05 3.24
CA GLY A 177 -15.17 6.01 2.26
C GLY A 177 -16.24 4.92 2.22
N ASP A 178 -16.32 4.20 1.12
CA ASP A 178 -17.22 3.04 0.94
C ASP A 178 -16.84 1.88 1.86
N ASP A 179 -15.61 1.90 2.36
CA ASP A 179 -15.09 0.98 3.38
C ASP A 179 -14.08 1.70 4.27
N MET A 180 -13.86 1.18 5.47
CA MET A 180 -12.83 1.67 6.39
C MET A 180 -11.41 1.39 5.89
N CYS A 181 -11.25 0.56 4.87
CA CYS A 181 -9.98 0.32 4.18
C CYS A 181 -9.65 1.47 3.23
N CYS A 182 -8.50 2.11 3.43
CA CYS A 182 -8.00 3.15 2.52
C CYS A 182 -7.19 2.61 1.34
N CYS A 183 -7.02 1.29 1.23
CA CYS A 183 -6.13 0.70 0.23
C CYS A 183 -6.86 0.11 -0.97
N GLY A 184 -8.20 0.02 -0.91
CA GLY A 184 -9.01 -0.56 -1.97
C GLY A 184 -8.93 -2.10 -2.05
N ILE A 185 -8.54 -2.77 -0.97
CA ILE A 185 -8.35 -4.24 -0.93
C ILE A 185 -9.60 -5.01 -0.52
N VAL A 186 -10.65 -4.31 -0.09
CA VAL A 186 -11.87 -4.93 0.43
C VAL A 186 -12.50 -5.88 -0.59
N GLY A 187 -12.90 -7.06 -0.16
CA GLY A 187 -13.54 -8.07 -1.00
C GLY A 187 -12.60 -8.84 -1.96
N LEU A 188 -11.31 -8.58 -1.96
CA LEU A 188 -10.34 -9.36 -2.73
C LEU A 188 -9.87 -10.59 -1.96
N ASN A 189 -9.70 -11.70 -2.67
CA ASN A 189 -9.14 -12.92 -2.11
C ASN A 189 -7.69 -12.70 -1.65
N GLY A 190 -7.33 -13.32 -0.53
CA GLY A 190 -5.99 -13.20 0.07
C GLY A 190 -5.80 -11.94 0.90
N PHE A 191 -6.55 -10.86 0.65
CA PHE A 191 -6.56 -9.66 1.48
C PHE A 191 -7.63 -9.82 2.57
N LYS A 192 -7.22 -10.09 3.77
CA LYS A 192 -8.13 -10.28 4.93
C LYS A 192 -8.40 -8.96 5.65
N GLY A 193 -9.03 -8.04 4.95
CA GLY A 193 -9.22 -6.71 5.49
C GLY A 193 -7.89 -6.04 5.76
N THR A 194 -7.83 -5.25 6.80
CA THR A 194 -6.63 -4.51 7.15
C THR A 194 -5.64 -5.28 8.03
N ASN A 195 -5.83 -6.58 8.24
CA ASN A 195 -5.20 -7.29 9.36
C ASN A 195 -4.36 -8.48 8.99
N PHE A 196 -4.27 -8.81 7.70
CA PHE A 196 -3.41 -9.88 7.25
C PHE A 196 -1.94 -9.46 7.37
N ASN A 197 -1.18 -10.20 8.13
CA ASN A 197 0.24 -9.98 8.36
C ASN A 197 0.99 -11.30 8.51
N LEU A 198 2.29 -11.22 8.76
CA LEU A 198 3.15 -12.39 8.88
C LEU A 198 2.76 -13.30 10.06
N GLU A 199 2.21 -12.75 11.14
CA GLU A 199 1.72 -13.52 12.27
C GLU A 199 0.56 -14.45 11.87
N HIS A 200 -0.37 -13.95 11.08
CA HIS A 200 -1.47 -14.77 10.56
C HIS A 200 -0.96 -15.91 9.67
N LEU A 201 0.03 -15.64 8.81
CA LEU A 201 0.67 -16.66 7.99
C LEU A 201 1.37 -17.71 8.84
N TYR A 202 2.12 -17.28 9.85
CA TYR A 202 2.83 -18.18 10.75
C TYR A 202 1.87 -19.12 11.51
N ASN A 203 0.79 -18.55 12.03
CA ASN A 203 -0.22 -19.31 12.77
C ASN A 203 -1.14 -20.15 11.86
N GLY A 204 -1.01 -20.00 10.54
CA GLY A 204 -1.89 -20.68 9.59
C GLY A 204 -3.30 -20.11 9.53
N ASP A 205 -3.55 -18.99 10.17
CA ASP A 205 -4.85 -18.34 10.21
C ASP A 205 -4.92 -17.23 9.16
N VAL A 206 -4.80 -17.60 7.90
CA VAL A 206 -4.90 -16.69 6.76
C VAL A 206 -6.30 -16.10 6.58
N GLN A 207 -7.28 -16.60 7.33
CA GLN A 207 -8.69 -16.22 7.19
C GLN A 207 -9.20 -15.31 8.29
N LYS A 208 -8.55 -15.32 9.47
CA LYS A 208 -9.05 -14.65 10.67
C LYS A 208 -8.00 -13.73 11.26
N PRO A 209 -8.11 -12.41 11.03
CA PRO A 209 -7.27 -11.46 11.72
C PRO A 209 -7.57 -11.43 13.21
N THR A 210 -6.57 -11.13 14.04
CA THR A 210 -6.77 -10.92 15.47
C THR A 210 -7.52 -9.59 15.72
N GLY A 211 -8.40 -9.54 16.73
CA GLY A 211 -9.23 -8.38 17.01
C GLY A 211 -8.43 -7.09 17.24
N LYS A 212 -7.35 -7.15 18.01
CA LYS A 212 -6.47 -5.98 18.24
C LYS A 212 -5.84 -5.43 16.97
N MET A 213 -5.51 -6.29 16.03
CA MET A 213 -4.93 -5.88 14.75
C MET A 213 -5.97 -5.28 13.83
N GLN A 214 -7.23 -5.67 13.93
CA GLN A 214 -8.34 -5.05 13.22
C GLN A 214 -8.50 -3.58 13.60
N GLU A 215 -8.42 -3.28 14.88
CA GLU A 215 -8.47 -1.90 15.38
C GLU A 215 -7.29 -1.06 14.90
N ALA A 216 -6.11 -1.65 14.82
CA ALA A 216 -4.90 -0.97 14.37
C ALA A 216 -4.85 -0.70 12.86
N GLY A 217 -5.56 -1.49 12.06
CA GLY A 217 -5.51 -1.47 10.60
C GLY A 217 -4.26 -2.14 10.02
N SER A 218 -4.39 -2.74 8.84
CA SER A 218 -3.35 -3.58 8.22
C SER A 218 -2.04 -2.85 7.92
N ALA A 219 -2.12 -1.63 7.43
CA ALA A 219 -0.93 -0.83 7.14
C ALA A 219 -0.09 -0.56 8.39
N ARG A 220 -0.69 -0.66 9.56
CA ARG A 220 -0.04 -0.49 10.85
C ARG A 220 0.39 -1.79 11.50
N CYS A 221 -0.18 -2.91 11.10
CA CYS A 221 0.01 -4.16 11.84
C CYS A 221 1.48 -4.52 11.99
N PHE A 222 2.19 -4.72 10.89
CA PHE A 222 3.61 -5.05 10.99
C PHE A 222 4.42 -3.89 11.57
N SER A 223 4.23 -2.68 11.07
CA SER A 223 4.96 -1.51 11.55
C SER A 223 4.69 -1.19 13.02
N ALA A 224 3.44 -1.24 13.47
CA ALA A 224 3.09 -0.97 14.85
C ALA A 224 3.63 -2.05 15.80
N ILE A 225 3.50 -3.32 15.44
CA ILE A 225 4.04 -4.43 16.22
C ILE A 225 5.56 -4.32 16.30
N PHE A 226 6.23 -4.08 15.18
CA PHE A 226 7.67 -3.96 15.12
C PHE A 226 8.17 -2.74 15.91
N GLN A 227 7.47 -1.60 15.83
CA GLN A 227 7.79 -0.39 16.61
C GLN A 227 7.66 -0.60 18.10
N THR A 228 6.61 -1.26 18.53
CA THR A 228 6.36 -1.48 19.97
C THR A 228 7.28 -2.52 20.59
N THR A 229 7.73 -3.49 19.79
CA THR A 229 8.51 -4.62 20.30
C THR A 229 10.02 -4.51 20.10
N VAL A 230 10.47 -3.88 18.99
CA VAL A 230 11.91 -3.76 18.69
C VAL A 230 12.40 -2.32 18.60
N GLY A 231 11.54 -1.35 18.80
CA GLY A 231 11.86 0.07 18.84
C GLY A 231 11.82 0.78 17.47
N ASN A 232 11.60 2.09 17.53
CA ASN A 232 11.41 2.94 16.36
C ASN A 232 12.61 3.01 15.41
N ASP A 233 13.83 2.88 15.91
CA ASP A 233 15.03 3.03 15.09
C ASP A 233 15.23 1.86 14.13
N MET A 234 14.75 0.68 14.50
CA MET A 234 14.83 -0.50 13.63
C MET A 234 13.97 -0.35 12.38
N LEU A 235 12.77 0.23 12.51
CA LEU A 235 11.87 0.45 11.37
C LEU A 235 12.34 1.53 10.41
N LYS A 236 13.04 2.54 10.91
CA LYS A 236 13.59 3.60 10.07
C LYS A 236 14.71 3.10 9.16
N LYS A 237 15.38 2.01 9.54
CA LYS A 237 16.58 1.50 8.89
C LYS A 237 16.36 0.21 8.11
N ASN A 238 15.27 -0.53 8.37
CA ASN A 238 15.05 -1.85 7.81
C ASN A 238 13.68 -1.95 7.14
N SER A 239 13.66 -2.52 5.95
CA SER A 239 12.44 -2.92 5.25
C SER A 239 11.95 -4.29 5.73
N PHE A 240 10.74 -4.67 5.32
CA PHE A 240 10.25 -6.03 5.55
C PHE A 240 11.18 -7.09 4.92
N ALA A 241 11.70 -6.81 3.72
CA ALA A 241 12.66 -7.70 3.06
C ALA A 241 13.96 -7.85 3.88
N ASP A 242 14.44 -6.75 4.50
CA ASP A 242 15.61 -6.80 5.38
C ASP A 242 15.34 -7.67 6.59
N VAL A 243 14.15 -7.54 7.21
CA VAL A 243 13.75 -8.39 8.34
C VAL A 243 13.72 -9.85 7.95
N MET A 244 13.14 -10.18 6.80
CA MET A 244 13.02 -11.56 6.34
C MET A 244 14.34 -12.16 5.86
N SER A 245 15.25 -11.36 5.32
CA SER A 245 16.57 -11.79 4.86
C SER A 245 17.63 -11.82 5.98
N SER A 246 17.43 -11.05 7.04
CA SER A 246 18.35 -10.97 8.16
C SER A 246 17.97 -11.93 9.28
N LYS A 247 18.80 -12.94 9.53
CA LYS A 247 18.59 -13.90 10.62
C LYS A 247 18.38 -13.22 11.98
N ASN A 248 19.10 -12.14 12.23
CA ASN A 248 19.00 -11.41 13.51
C ASN A 248 17.70 -10.63 13.62
N LEU A 249 17.30 -9.92 12.56
CA LEU A 249 16.04 -9.15 12.57
C LEU A 249 14.84 -10.08 12.64
N PHE A 250 14.86 -11.18 11.89
CA PHE A 250 13.79 -12.18 11.95
C PHE A 250 13.71 -12.85 13.32
N ARG A 251 14.84 -13.15 13.98
CA ARG A 251 14.88 -13.65 15.35
C ARG A 251 14.23 -12.67 16.32
N MET A 252 14.57 -11.38 16.24
CA MET A 252 13.96 -10.34 17.08
C MET A 252 12.44 -10.25 16.85
N TYR A 253 12.01 -10.31 15.61
CA TYR A 253 10.60 -10.34 15.26
C TYR A 253 9.91 -11.59 15.84
N LYS A 254 10.49 -12.76 15.64
CA LYS A 254 9.99 -14.03 16.16
C LYS A 254 9.80 -13.98 17.68
N THR A 255 10.81 -13.55 18.42
CA THR A 255 10.75 -13.44 19.89
C THR A 255 9.72 -12.43 20.35
N ALA A 256 9.73 -11.24 19.73
CA ALA A 256 8.91 -10.11 20.16
C ALA A 256 7.43 -10.26 19.78
N VAL A 257 7.14 -10.83 18.62
CA VAL A 257 5.79 -10.87 18.03
C VAL A 257 5.16 -12.25 18.17
N LEU A 258 5.91 -13.31 17.92
CA LEU A 258 5.40 -14.69 17.94
C LEU A 258 5.49 -15.35 19.31
N GLY A 259 6.13 -14.71 20.29
CA GLY A 259 6.27 -15.22 21.65
C GLY A 259 7.13 -16.48 21.73
N ILE A 260 7.91 -16.78 20.70
CA ILE A 260 8.80 -17.94 20.68
C ILE A 260 10.08 -17.53 21.42
N GLY A 261 10.20 -18.02 22.66
CA GLY A 261 11.23 -17.61 23.59
C GLY A 261 12.66 -17.88 23.12
N GLU A 262 13.60 -17.10 23.63
CA GLU A 262 15.03 -17.39 23.51
C GLU A 262 15.35 -18.67 24.26
N SER A 263 15.83 -19.70 23.57
CA SER A 263 16.49 -20.80 24.23
C SER A 263 17.78 -20.25 24.84
N LYS A 264 17.86 -20.24 26.18
CA LYS A 264 19.11 -20.01 26.91
C LYS A 264 20.02 -21.20 26.66
N GLY A 265 20.83 -21.15 25.62
CA GLY A 265 21.81 -22.21 25.34
C GLY A 265 22.44 -22.01 23.96
N ASP A 266 23.66 -22.45 23.84
CA ASP A 266 24.56 -22.33 22.69
C ASP A 266 24.01 -23.08 21.45
N CYS A 267 23.02 -22.50 20.77
CA CYS A 267 22.23 -23.17 19.72
C CYS A 267 22.08 -22.34 18.44
N ARG A 268 23.08 -21.57 18.02
CA ARG A 268 23.03 -20.82 16.74
C ARG A 268 22.70 -21.70 15.55
N GLU A 269 23.14 -22.94 15.53
CA GLU A 269 22.88 -23.87 14.43
C GLU A 269 21.43 -24.40 14.47
N HIS A 270 20.93 -24.68 15.65
CA HIS A 270 19.54 -25.13 15.84
C HIS A 270 18.54 -24.02 15.53
N GLU A 271 18.85 -22.80 15.96
CA GLU A 271 18.06 -21.60 15.69
C GLU A 271 18.00 -21.26 14.20
N ASN A 272 19.12 -21.41 13.48
CA ASN A 272 19.14 -21.23 12.02
C ASN A 272 18.24 -22.25 11.31
N LYS A 273 18.29 -23.51 11.68
CA LYS A 273 17.42 -24.55 11.10
C LYS A 273 15.95 -24.30 11.41
N GLU A 274 15.63 -23.77 12.57
CA GLU A 274 14.24 -23.42 12.94
C GLU A 274 13.74 -22.20 12.15
N ILE A 275 14.57 -21.19 11.94
CA ILE A 275 14.25 -20.02 11.10
C ILE A 275 13.98 -20.48 9.66
N GLU A 276 14.82 -21.32 9.10
CA GLU A 276 14.65 -21.86 7.75
C GLU A 276 13.37 -22.70 7.62
N ARG A 277 13.09 -23.58 8.57
CA ARG A 277 11.86 -24.38 8.62
C ARG A 277 10.61 -23.51 8.73
N THR A 278 10.67 -22.46 9.56
CA THR A 278 9.57 -21.51 9.72
C THR A 278 9.30 -20.74 8.42
N TRP A 279 10.37 -20.30 7.75
CA TRP A 279 10.27 -19.62 6.48
C TRP A 279 9.67 -20.51 5.38
N GLU A 280 10.16 -21.72 5.23
CA GLU A 280 9.62 -22.69 4.25
C GLU A 280 8.15 -23.05 4.54
N ARG A 281 7.78 -23.15 5.82
CA ARG A 281 6.38 -23.37 6.23
C ARG A 281 5.48 -22.19 5.87
N ILE A 282 5.94 -20.96 6.10
CA ILE A 282 5.21 -19.76 5.69
C ILE A 282 5.05 -19.76 4.17
N LYS A 283 6.13 -19.97 3.43
CA LYS A 283 6.14 -20.01 1.97
C LYS A 283 5.17 -21.07 1.42
N ALA A 284 5.20 -22.28 1.99
CA ALA A 284 4.29 -23.36 1.59
C ALA A 284 2.81 -23.02 1.81
N LYS A 285 2.49 -22.37 2.95
CA LYS A 285 1.12 -21.88 3.22
C LYS A 285 0.68 -20.79 2.27
N MET A 286 1.57 -19.85 1.95
CA MET A 286 1.28 -18.79 0.97
C MET A 286 0.96 -19.36 -0.42
N GLN A 287 1.56 -20.50 -0.77
CA GLN A 287 1.34 -21.20 -2.03
C GLN A 287 0.17 -22.19 -1.97
N GLY A 288 -0.55 -22.28 -0.84
CA GLY A 288 -1.66 -23.25 -0.68
C GLY A 288 -1.24 -24.71 -0.68
N LYS A 289 0.02 -25.00 -0.33
CA LYS A 289 0.59 -26.35 -0.29
C LYS A 289 0.50 -27.04 1.08
N LEU A 290 -0.05 -26.32 2.09
CA LEU A 290 -0.29 -26.78 3.46
C LEU A 290 -1.65 -26.33 3.95
#